data_2d72ae8263eb150dbe663fcb5905045d
#
_entry.id   2d72ae8263eb150dbe663fcb5905045d
#
_cell.length_a   1.000
_cell.length_b   1.000
_cell.length_c   1.000
_cell.angle_alpha   90.00
_cell.angle_beta   90.00
_cell.angle_gamma   90.00
#
_symmetry.space_group_name_H-M   'P 1'
#
loop_
_entity.id
_entity.type
_entity.pdbx_description
1 polymer ?
#
loop_
_entity_poly.entity_id
_entity_poly.type
_entity_poly.pdbx_seq_one_letter_code
_entity_poly.pdbx_strand_id
1 'polypeptide(L)'
;MPDLIFVYGALRKGASNDWRMKDARWLGPAKVEGTLLKIDWYPGLVLGLGGWVKGEVYEIGAELLKELDEFEGIGLEDERNGEYHRVKREVLLDGSPTEVWIYEWLKGLEGFEVV
;
A
#
# COMPACT_ATOMS: atom_id res chain seq x y z
N MET A 1 8.34 18.08 -4.70
CA MET A 1 8.61 17.20 -3.55
C MET A 1 8.31 15.75 -3.93
N PRO A 2 9.22 14.84 -3.67
CA PRO A 2 8.91 13.42 -3.91
C PRO A 2 7.83 12.94 -2.97
N ASP A 3 7.11 11.93 -3.41
CA ASP A 3 6.09 11.28 -2.61
C ASP A 3 6.67 10.05 -1.92
N LEU A 4 6.15 9.73 -0.75
CA LEU A 4 6.50 8.50 -0.05
C LEU A 4 5.30 7.56 -0.11
N ILE A 5 5.55 6.28 -0.35
CA ILE A 5 4.51 5.26 -0.42
C ILE A 5 4.87 4.04 0.41
N PHE A 6 3.89 3.55 1.18
CA PHE A 6 4.02 2.31 1.94
C PHE A 6 3.42 1.18 1.10
N VAL A 7 4.20 0.13 0.90
CA VAL A 7 3.76 -1.05 0.15
C VAL A 7 3.81 -2.27 1.05
N TYR A 8 2.79 -3.12 0.95
CA TYR A 8 2.63 -4.28 1.83
C TYR A 8 2.29 -5.58 1.09
N GLY A 9 2.21 -5.54 -0.24
CA GLY A 9 1.84 -6.70 -1.06
C GLY A 9 2.81 -6.96 -2.20
N ALA A 10 2.28 -7.10 -3.39
CA ALA A 10 3.04 -7.47 -4.59
C ALA A 10 4.13 -6.48 -5.01
N LEU A 11 4.09 -5.26 -4.50
CA LEU A 11 5.09 -4.24 -4.80
C LEU A 11 6.31 -4.28 -3.88
N ARG A 12 6.29 -5.09 -2.82
CA ARG A 12 7.42 -5.19 -1.89
C ARG A 12 8.64 -5.80 -2.61
N LYS A 13 9.83 -5.43 -2.14
CA LYS A 13 11.08 -5.97 -2.65
C LYS A 13 11.05 -7.50 -2.61
N GLY A 14 11.30 -8.15 -3.74
CA GLY A 14 11.25 -9.60 -3.86
C GLY A 14 9.86 -10.17 -4.14
N ALA A 15 8.82 -9.38 -4.13
CA ALA A 15 7.46 -9.82 -4.43
C ALA A 15 7.19 -9.81 -5.95
N SER A 16 6.05 -10.35 -6.37
CA SER A 16 5.75 -10.62 -7.78
C SER A 16 5.72 -9.40 -8.70
N ASN A 17 5.41 -8.22 -8.16
CA ASN A 17 5.35 -6.98 -8.93
C ASN A 17 6.39 -5.94 -8.51
N ASP A 18 7.46 -6.37 -7.86
CA ASP A 18 8.49 -5.46 -7.39
C ASP A 18 9.19 -4.71 -8.53
N TRP A 19 9.20 -5.26 -9.73
CA TRP A 19 9.76 -4.61 -10.90
C TRP A 19 9.11 -3.24 -11.19
N ARG A 20 7.88 -3.02 -10.73
CA ARG A 20 7.20 -1.73 -10.88
C ARG A 20 7.88 -0.63 -10.06
N MET A 21 8.62 -1.03 -9.04
CA MET A 21 9.30 -0.12 -8.12
C MET A 21 10.77 0.12 -8.48
N LYS A 22 11.21 -0.34 -9.64
CA LYS A 22 12.64 -0.24 -10.03
C LYS A 22 13.17 1.19 -10.04
N ASP A 23 12.33 2.17 -10.34
CA ASP A 23 12.71 3.57 -10.37
C ASP A 23 12.43 4.28 -9.06
N ALA A 24 11.99 3.56 -8.05
CA ALA A 24 11.72 4.09 -6.73
C ALA A 24 12.93 3.89 -5.82
N ARG A 25 13.07 4.76 -4.84
CA ARG A 25 14.15 4.65 -3.86
C ARG A 25 13.61 3.97 -2.60
N TRP A 26 14.14 2.80 -2.29
CA TRP A 26 13.78 2.07 -1.08
C TRP A 26 14.33 2.80 0.14
N LEU A 27 13.46 3.16 1.09
CA LEU A 27 13.86 3.88 2.29
C LEU A 27 14.02 2.97 3.50
N GLY A 28 13.30 1.87 3.54
CA GLY A 28 13.45 0.93 4.65
C GLY A 28 12.18 0.17 4.99
N PRO A 29 12.29 -0.77 5.94
CA PRO A 29 11.12 -1.47 6.45
C PRO A 29 10.27 -0.53 7.28
N ALA A 30 8.97 -0.77 7.26
CA ALA A 30 8.01 0.05 7.98
C ALA A 30 6.85 -0.80 8.47
N LYS A 31 6.04 -0.23 9.37
CA LYS A 31 4.81 -0.88 9.81
C LYS A 31 3.74 0.16 10.04
N VAL A 32 2.50 -0.27 9.89
CA VAL A 32 1.33 0.57 10.08
C VAL A 32 0.31 -0.18 10.94
N GLU A 33 -0.43 0.54 11.74
CA GLU A 33 -1.53 -0.06 12.48
C GLU A 33 -2.67 -0.41 11.52
N GLY A 34 -3.08 -1.68 11.52
CA GLY A 34 -4.13 -2.15 10.65
C GLY A 34 -4.24 -3.66 10.62
N THR A 35 -5.09 -4.15 9.75
CA THR A 35 -5.32 -5.58 9.54
C THR A 35 -5.11 -5.92 8.08
N LEU A 36 -4.34 -6.96 7.81
CA LEU A 36 -4.08 -7.43 6.46
C LEU A 36 -5.02 -8.58 6.15
N LEU A 37 -5.76 -8.46 5.05
CA LEU A 37 -6.71 -9.48 4.61
C LEU A 37 -6.16 -10.22 3.41
N LYS A 38 -6.45 -11.51 3.36
CA LYS A 38 -6.15 -12.33 2.19
C LYS A 38 -7.35 -12.24 1.24
N ILE A 39 -7.19 -11.45 0.17
CA ILE A 39 -8.26 -11.24 -0.79
C ILE A 39 -8.23 -12.34 -1.86
N ASP A 40 -7.11 -12.49 -2.52
CA ASP A 40 -6.87 -13.47 -3.57
C ASP A 40 -5.34 -13.69 -3.62
N TRP A 41 -4.71 -13.55 -4.77
CA TRP A 41 -3.25 -13.55 -4.86
C TRP A 41 -2.62 -12.28 -4.27
N TYR A 42 -3.43 -11.28 -3.97
CA TYR A 42 -3.01 -10.01 -3.40
C TYR A 42 -3.72 -9.75 -2.07
N PRO A 43 -3.10 -9.01 -1.15
CA PRO A 43 -3.72 -8.67 0.12
C PRO A 43 -4.48 -7.35 0.07
N GLY A 44 -5.35 -7.14 1.04
CA GLY A 44 -6.00 -5.86 1.29
C GLY A 44 -5.70 -5.39 2.70
N LEU A 45 -5.33 -4.12 2.85
CA LEU A 45 -5.04 -3.52 4.14
C LEU A 45 -6.21 -2.67 4.61
N VAL A 46 -6.69 -2.94 5.82
CA VAL A 46 -7.68 -2.10 6.51
C VAL A 46 -6.96 -1.44 7.68
N LEU A 47 -6.96 -0.11 7.68
CA LEU A 47 -6.25 0.68 8.69
C LEU A 47 -7.00 0.73 10.02
N GLY A 48 -6.24 0.87 11.11
CA GLY A 48 -6.78 1.11 12.44
C GLY A 48 -7.03 -0.16 13.21
N LEU A 49 -7.62 -0.95 13.29
CA LEU A 49 -8.08 -2.18 13.94
C LEU A 49 -7.13 -2.86 14.95
N GLY A 50 -6.11 -2.15 15.43
CA GLY A 50 -5.30 -2.61 16.56
C GLY A 50 -4.18 -3.60 16.28
N GLY A 51 -3.97 -4.00 15.05
CA GLY A 51 -2.84 -4.86 14.68
C GLY A 51 -1.72 -4.06 14.03
N TRP A 52 -0.63 -4.74 13.68
CA TRP A 52 0.48 -4.12 12.96
C TRP A 52 0.73 -4.88 11.65
N VAL A 53 0.85 -4.15 10.56
CA VAL A 53 1.13 -4.71 9.24
C VAL A 53 2.50 -4.24 8.80
N LYS A 54 3.36 -5.20 8.46
CA LYS A 54 4.72 -4.94 8.00
C LYS A 54 4.73 -4.66 6.50
N GLY A 55 5.54 -3.72 6.10
CA GLY A 55 5.76 -3.39 4.69
C GLY A 55 7.03 -2.60 4.52
N GLU A 56 7.07 -1.78 3.49
CA GLU A 56 8.25 -1.02 3.11
C GLU A 56 7.84 0.35 2.60
N VAL A 57 8.71 1.34 2.79
CA VAL A 57 8.49 2.68 2.25
C VAL A 57 9.47 2.96 1.14
N TYR A 58 8.95 3.51 0.05
CA TYR A 58 9.73 3.98 -1.10
C TYR A 58 9.49 5.46 -1.32
N GLU A 59 10.53 6.14 -1.80
CA GLU A 59 10.41 7.50 -2.32
C GLU A 59 10.19 7.39 -3.83
N ILE A 60 9.14 8.04 -4.33
CA ILE A 60 8.75 7.95 -5.73
C ILE A 60 8.43 9.33 -6.30
N GLY A 61 8.51 9.44 -7.63
CA GLY A 61 8.09 10.64 -8.33
C GLY A 61 6.60 10.59 -8.68
N ALA A 62 6.07 11.73 -9.13
CA ALA A 62 4.66 11.86 -9.46
C ALA A 62 4.21 10.92 -10.59
N GLU A 63 5.08 10.67 -11.57
CA GLU A 63 4.74 9.76 -12.67
C GLU A 63 4.56 8.32 -12.19
N LEU A 64 5.46 7.85 -11.33
CA LEU A 64 5.35 6.51 -10.79
C LEU A 64 4.12 6.39 -9.89
N LEU A 65 3.82 7.41 -9.11
CA LEU A 65 2.62 7.42 -8.27
C LEU A 65 1.37 7.25 -9.15
N LYS A 66 1.31 7.94 -10.27
CA LYS A 66 0.20 7.82 -11.21
C LYS A 66 0.09 6.40 -11.78
N GLU A 67 1.22 5.80 -12.14
CA GLU A 67 1.25 4.43 -12.64
C GLU A 67 0.76 3.43 -11.59
N LEU A 68 1.15 3.63 -10.34
CA LEU A 68 0.69 2.78 -9.24
C LEU A 68 -0.81 2.96 -8.99
N ASP A 69 -1.32 4.18 -9.08
CA ASP A 69 -2.76 4.42 -8.97
C ASP A 69 -3.52 3.64 -10.04
N GLU A 70 -3.03 3.64 -11.27
CA GLU A 70 -3.64 2.88 -12.36
C GLU A 70 -3.58 1.38 -12.10
N PHE A 71 -2.46 0.89 -11.60
CA PHE A 71 -2.29 -0.51 -11.23
C PHE A 71 -3.29 -0.93 -10.14
N GLU A 72 -3.57 -0.06 -9.18
CA GLU A 72 -4.53 -0.31 -8.10
C GLU A 72 -5.98 0.03 -8.50
N GLY A 73 -6.21 0.52 -9.70
CA GLY A 73 -7.52 0.85 -10.19
C GLY A 73 -8.09 2.18 -9.72
N ILE A 74 -7.25 3.07 -9.23
CA ILE A 74 -7.67 4.37 -8.71
C ILE A 74 -7.68 5.41 -9.84
N GLY A 75 -8.70 6.25 -9.86
CA GLY A 75 -8.82 7.32 -10.85
C GLY A 75 -9.25 6.87 -12.22
N LEU A 76 -9.57 5.62 -12.40
CA LEU A 76 -10.11 5.11 -13.64
C LEU A 76 -11.61 5.38 -13.67
N GLU A 77 -12.12 5.68 -14.86
CA GLU A 77 -13.55 5.91 -15.06
C GLU A 77 -14.38 4.72 -14.59
N ASP A 78 -13.81 3.55 -14.69
CA ASP A 78 -14.45 2.31 -14.28
C ASP A 78 -13.90 1.81 -12.96
N GLU A 79 -14.06 2.60 -11.93
CA GLU A 79 -13.73 2.20 -10.56
C GLU A 79 -14.77 1.25 -9.99
N ARG A 80 -15.42 0.48 -10.83
CA ARG A 80 -16.49 -0.44 -10.44
C ARG A 80 -16.07 -1.36 -9.31
N ASN A 81 -14.82 -1.69 -9.27
CA ASN A 81 -14.33 -2.55 -8.25
C ASN A 81 -14.16 -1.79 -6.95
N GLY A 82 -13.78 -0.51 -7.03
CA GLY A 82 -13.63 0.31 -5.82
C GLY A 82 -12.90 -0.39 -4.70
N GLU A 83 -11.94 -1.25 -5.04
CA GLU A 83 -11.32 -2.13 -4.06
C GLU A 83 -10.40 -1.37 -3.13
N TYR A 84 -9.73 -0.37 -3.67
CA TYR A 84 -8.75 0.41 -2.94
C TYR A 84 -8.98 1.90 -3.08
N HIS A 85 -8.57 2.66 -2.09
CA HIS A 85 -8.38 4.09 -2.23
C HIS A 85 -6.99 4.47 -1.70
N ARG A 86 -6.43 5.53 -2.21
CA ARG A 86 -5.13 6.02 -1.78
C ARG A 86 -5.33 7.11 -0.73
N VAL A 87 -4.77 6.88 0.45
CA VAL A 87 -4.90 7.80 1.59
C VAL A 87 -3.54 8.13 2.16
N LYS A 88 -3.43 9.26 2.84
CA LYS A 88 -2.24 9.61 3.62
C LYS A 88 -2.40 9.15 5.04
N ARG A 89 -1.40 8.45 5.55
CA ARG A 89 -1.38 7.98 6.93
C ARG A 89 0.05 7.98 7.46
N GLU A 90 0.15 8.03 8.78
CA GLU A 90 1.43 7.92 9.45
C GLU A 90 1.78 6.46 9.65
N VAL A 91 2.99 6.09 9.27
CA VAL A 91 3.55 4.75 9.51
C VAL A 91 4.82 4.92 10.34
N LEU A 92 5.32 3.84 10.89
CA LEU A 92 6.62 3.81 11.55
C LEU A 92 7.65 3.30 10.56
N LEU A 93 8.40 4.22 9.98
CA LEU A 93 9.51 3.91 9.08
C LEU A 93 10.77 3.78 9.92
N ASP A 94 11.26 2.55 10.04
CA ASP A 94 12.41 2.24 10.86
C ASP A 94 12.27 2.83 12.28
N GLY A 95 11.04 2.74 12.82
CA GLY A 95 10.69 3.24 14.13
C GLY A 95 10.32 4.72 14.21
N SER A 96 10.42 5.47 13.12
CA SER A 96 10.12 6.91 13.10
C SER A 96 8.78 7.21 12.44
N PRO A 97 7.91 8.00 13.06
CA PRO A 97 6.64 8.40 12.46
C PRO A 97 6.86 9.14 11.15
N THR A 98 6.24 8.69 10.09
CA THR A 98 6.44 9.22 8.74
C THR A 98 5.11 9.21 7.99
N GLU A 99 4.73 10.33 7.40
CA GLU A 99 3.50 10.41 6.61
C GLU A 99 3.75 9.89 5.21
N VAL A 100 2.91 8.95 4.77
CA VAL A 100 3.06 8.29 3.48
C VAL A 100 1.70 8.08 2.82
N TRP A 101 1.73 7.77 1.52
CA TRP A 101 0.56 7.27 0.81
C TRP A 101 0.42 5.78 1.05
N ILE A 102 -0.83 5.30 1.19
CA ILE A 102 -1.15 3.88 1.37
C ILE A 102 -2.39 3.57 0.54
N TYR A 103 -2.40 2.40 -0.09
CA TYR A 103 -3.61 1.88 -0.75
C TYR A 103 -4.39 1.05 0.26
N GLU A 104 -5.51 1.56 0.71
CA GLU A 104 -6.37 0.90 1.69
C GLU A 104 -7.53 0.16 1.02
N TRP A 105 -7.79 -1.06 1.50
CA TRP A 105 -8.92 -1.87 1.04
C TRP A 105 -10.24 -1.27 1.50
N LEU A 106 -11.21 -1.15 0.59
CA LEU A 106 -12.48 -0.47 0.84
C LEU A 106 -13.67 -1.40 1.12
N LYS A 107 -13.57 -2.67 0.77
CA LYS A 107 -14.73 -3.57 0.81
C LYS A 107 -14.97 -4.26 2.15
N GLY A 108 -14.32 -3.81 3.22
CA GLY A 108 -14.55 -4.32 4.56
C GLY A 108 -13.88 -5.65 4.86
N LEU A 109 -14.11 -6.14 6.05
CA LEU A 109 -13.45 -7.34 6.58
C LEU A 109 -14.23 -8.62 6.33
N GLU A 110 -15.53 -8.51 6.16
CA GLU A 110 -16.42 -9.66 6.11
C GLU A 110 -16.16 -10.55 4.90
N GLY A 111 -16.02 -11.84 5.14
CA GLY A 111 -15.80 -12.82 4.09
C GLY A 111 -14.35 -13.07 3.73
N PHE A 112 -13.40 -12.41 4.40
CA PHE A 112 -11.98 -12.55 4.11
C PHE A 112 -11.21 -13.04 5.33
N GLU A 113 -10.17 -13.83 5.08
CA GLU A 113 -9.27 -14.27 6.13
C GLU A 113 -8.29 -13.16 6.49
N VAL A 114 -7.96 -13.07 7.77
CA VAL A 114 -6.87 -12.21 8.25
C VAL A 114 -5.55 -12.94 8.04
N VAL A 115 -4.61 -12.24 7.48
CA VAL A 115 -3.27 -12.79 7.26
C VAL A 115 -2.49 -12.89 8.56
#